data_aacd4a867c4697308e2ccdfe89532bb4
#
_entry.id   aacd4a867c4697308e2ccdfe89532bb4
#
_cell.length_a   1.000
_cell.length_b   1.000
_cell.length_c   1.000
_cell.angle_alpha   90.00
_cell.angle_beta   90.00
_cell.angle_gamma   90.00
#
_symmetry.space_group_name_H-M   'P 1'
#
loop_
_entity.id
_entity.type
_entity.pdbx_description
1 polymer ?
#
loop_
_entity_poly.entity_id
_entity_poly.type
_entity_poly.pdbx_seq_one_letter_code
_entity_poly.pdbx_strand_id
1 'polypeptide(L)'
;TGVTGVPVIIRTGENTRKMFDEMDKARHADLWRVLVALSIRRLGPPTARLIASAMGSLAAIENATIEDLTAIDGVGPEIAESVVNWFAATREPGDWRGATLRAWQAAGVGVDEAETSSLPQTLAGKTVVVTGSLEGYSRDSAKEAIIERGGKAAGSVSKKTDYVVIGANAGSKAAKAEERGIPMLSETQFAQLLATGTI
;
A
#
# COMPACT_ATOMS: atom_id res chain seq x y z
N THR A 1 54.30 11.08 -11.49
CA THR A 1 53.31 11.99 -12.13
C THR A 1 51.94 11.61 -11.66
N GLY A 2 51.53 12.23 -10.52
CA GLY A 2 50.22 11.98 -9.93
C GLY A 2 49.10 12.73 -10.72
N VAL A 3 48.08 12.02 -11.14
CA VAL A 3 46.85 12.62 -11.62
C VAL A 3 46.01 12.93 -10.38
N THR A 4 46.03 14.18 -9.96
CA THR A 4 45.11 14.71 -8.97
C THR A 4 43.71 14.72 -9.58
N GLY A 5 42.89 13.71 -9.24
CA GLY A 5 41.48 13.70 -9.57
C GLY A 5 40.79 14.84 -8.84
N VAL A 6 40.40 15.88 -9.58
CA VAL A 6 39.50 16.90 -9.06
C VAL A 6 38.18 16.23 -8.75
N PRO A 7 37.64 16.34 -7.53
CA PRO A 7 36.34 15.76 -7.22
C PRO A 7 35.28 16.47 -8.07
N VAL A 8 34.65 15.71 -8.97
CA VAL A 8 33.52 16.22 -9.75
C VAL A 8 32.35 16.36 -8.78
N ILE A 9 32.07 17.58 -8.35
CA ILE A 9 30.87 17.89 -7.58
C ILE A 9 29.69 17.92 -8.58
N ILE A 10 28.99 16.80 -8.70
CA ILE A 10 27.75 16.75 -9.45
C ILE A 10 26.71 17.53 -8.62
N ARG A 11 26.40 18.75 -9.02
CA ARG A 11 25.25 19.48 -8.51
C ARG A 11 24.00 18.84 -9.09
N THR A 12 23.38 17.95 -8.33
CA THR A 12 22.06 17.41 -8.69
C THR A 12 21.03 18.51 -8.59
N GLY A 13 20.27 18.73 -9.67
CA GLY A 13 19.14 19.66 -9.67
C GLY A 13 18.06 19.20 -8.69
N GLU A 14 17.15 20.11 -8.32
CA GLU A 14 16.05 19.81 -7.37
C GLU A 14 15.21 18.59 -7.80
N ASN A 15 14.92 18.45 -9.09
CA ASN A 15 14.19 17.31 -9.63
C ASN A 15 14.94 15.98 -9.45
N THR A 16 16.27 16.00 -9.61
CA THR A 16 17.10 14.82 -9.41
C THR A 16 17.14 14.42 -7.93
N ARG A 17 17.19 15.40 -7.03
CA ARG A 17 17.12 15.13 -5.59
C ARG A 17 15.78 14.52 -5.22
N LYS A 18 14.66 15.10 -5.66
CA LYS A 18 13.32 14.54 -5.46
C LYS A 18 13.21 13.11 -5.99
N MET A 19 13.79 12.84 -7.16
CA MET A 19 13.82 11.49 -7.71
C MET A 19 14.56 10.50 -6.80
N PHE A 20 15.72 10.87 -6.28
CA PHE A 20 16.46 10.01 -5.35
C PHE A 20 15.72 9.81 -4.03
N ASP A 21 15.07 10.86 -3.50
CA ASP A 21 14.27 10.78 -2.29
C ASP A 21 13.08 9.81 -2.49
N GLU A 22 12.41 9.85 -3.65
CA GLU A 22 11.33 8.92 -3.97
C GLU A 22 11.83 7.48 -4.20
N MET A 23 13.02 7.30 -4.78
CA MET A 23 13.65 5.98 -4.92
C MET A 23 14.04 5.40 -3.55
N ASP A 24 14.51 6.24 -2.63
CA ASP A 24 14.86 5.79 -1.28
C ASP A 24 13.62 5.40 -0.48
N LYS A 25 12.55 6.19 -0.58
CA LYS A 25 11.23 5.80 -0.02
C LYS A 25 10.71 4.48 -0.59
N ALA A 26 10.93 4.22 -1.89
CA ALA A 26 10.51 2.98 -2.51
C ALA A 26 11.24 1.75 -1.97
N ARG A 27 12.47 1.88 -1.46
CA ARG A 27 13.21 0.78 -0.80
C ARG A 27 12.54 0.33 0.49
N HIS A 28 11.97 1.29 1.24
CA HIS A 28 11.25 1.06 2.50
C HIS A 28 9.74 0.94 2.30
N ALA A 29 9.32 0.55 1.09
CA ALA A 29 7.91 0.36 0.81
C ALA A 29 7.37 -0.88 1.54
N ASP A 30 6.14 -0.77 2.03
CA ASP A 30 5.43 -1.90 2.64
C ASP A 30 5.48 -3.15 1.78
N LEU A 31 5.59 -4.33 2.38
CA LEU A 31 5.69 -5.61 1.69
C LEU A 31 4.58 -5.82 0.64
N TRP A 32 3.35 -5.39 0.92
CA TRP A 32 2.26 -5.51 -0.04
C TRP A 32 2.48 -4.67 -1.32
N ARG A 33 3.17 -3.52 -1.21
CA ARG A 33 3.53 -2.68 -2.38
C ARG A 33 4.58 -3.37 -3.23
N VAL A 34 5.55 -4.02 -2.58
CA VAL A 34 6.55 -4.85 -3.25
C VAL A 34 5.86 -5.98 -4.03
N LEU A 35 4.92 -6.69 -3.41
CA LEU A 35 4.15 -7.75 -4.08
C LEU A 35 3.38 -7.25 -5.31
N VAL A 36 2.73 -6.08 -5.21
CA VAL A 36 2.03 -5.47 -6.35
C VAL A 36 3.01 -5.08 -7.46
N ALA A 37 4.17 -4.53 -7.10
CA ALA A 37 5.20 -4.12 -8.05
C ALA A 37 5.82 -5.32 -8.81
N LEU A 38 5.83 -6.53 -8.23
CA LEU A 38 6.23 -7.76 -8.91
C LEU A 38 5.29 -8.15 -10.06
N SER A 39 4.14 -7.48 -10.19
CA SER A 39 3.16 -7.68 -11.25
C SER A 39 2.69 -9.14 -11.38
N ILE A 40 2.51 -9.80 -10.23
CA ILE A 40 2.00 -11.18 -10.19
C ILE A 40 0.56 -11.19 -10.71
N ARG A 41 0.29 -12.07 -11.64
CA ARG A 41 -1.03 -12.14 -12.27
C ARG A 41 -2.13 -12.37 -11.23
N ARG A 42 -3.25 -11.64 -11.33
CA ARG A 42 -4.41 -11.68 -10.43
C ARG A 42 -4.15 -11.18 -9.00
N LEU A 43 -2.92 -10.84 -8.64
CA LEU A 43 -2.61 -10.27 -7.35
C LEU A 43 -2.81 -8.75 -7.36
N GLY A 44 -3.96 -8.31 -6.90
CA GLY A 44 -4.26 -6.89 -6.72
C GLY A 44 -3.89 -6.38 -5.31
N PRO A 45 -3.89 -5.05 -5.09
CA PRO A 45 -3.54 -4.45 -3.81
C PRO A 45 -4.31 -5.01 -2.59
N PRO A 46 -5.63 -5.27 -2.65
CA PRO A 46 -6.35 -5.84 -1.51
C PRO A 46 -5.82 -7.21 -1.08
N THR A 47 -5.61 -8.12 -2.03
CA THR A 47 -5.12 -9.46 -1.75
C THR A 47 -3.63 -9.47 -1.40
N ALA A 48 -2.82 -8.58 -2.01
CA ALA A 48 -1.41 -8.42 -1.65
C ALA A 48 -1.26 -8.00 -0.17
N ARG A 49 -2.15 -7.16 0.36
CA ARG A 49 -2.17 -6.78 1.78
C ARG A 49 -2.50 -7.95 2.69
N LEU A 50 -3.49 -8.78 2.32
CA LEU A 50 -3.85 -9.97 3.09
C LEU A 50 -2.65 -10.92 3.20
N ILE A 51 -2.00 -11.20 2.07
CA ILE A 51 -0.83 -12.09 2.02
C ILE A 51 0.33 -11.48 2.81
N ALA A 52 0.65 -10.19 2.60
CA ALA A 52 1.74 -9.52 3.32
C ALA A 52 1.51 -9.51 4.84
N SER A 53 0.28 -9.24 5.28
CA SER A 53 -0.07 -9.23 6.70
C SER A 53 0.00 -10.62 7.33
N ALA A 54 -0.43 -11.66 6.63
CA ALA A 54 -0.44 -13.02 7.15
C ALA A 54 0.96 -13.67 7.17
N MET A 55 1.74 -13.42 6.12
CA MET A 55 3.07 -14.06 5.94
C MET A 55 4.22 -13.26 6.57
N GLY A 56 4.06 -11.95 6.77
CA GLY A 56 5.01 -11.08 7.47
C GLY A 56 6.29 -10.72 6.72
N SER A 57 6.80 -11.56 5.82
CA SER A 57 8.05 -11.31 5.10
C SER A 57 8.01 -11.81 3.66
N LEU A 58 8.84 -11.21 2.80
CA LEU A 58 9.01 -11.65 1.41
C LEU A 58 9.57 -13.09 1.35
N ALA A 59 10.49 -13.43 2.25
CA ALA A 59 11.05 -14.78 2.33
C ALA A 59 10.00 -15.83 2.71
N ALA A 60 9.07 -15.50 3.61
CA ALA A 60 7.97 -16.40 3.95
C ALA A 60 7.06 -16.64 2.73
N ILE A 61 6.74 -15.58 1.97
CA ILE A 61 5.91 -15.68 0.77
C ILE A 61 6.61 -16.46 -0.35
N GLU A 62 7.92 -16.28 -0.52
CA GLU A 62 8.74 -16.99 -1.50
C GLU A 62 8.75 -18.51 -1.27
N ASN A 63 8.64 -18.94 -0.01
CA ASN A 63 8.64 -20.34 0.39
C ASN A 63 7.23 -20.89 0.73
N ALA A 64 6.19 -20.09 0.56
CA ALA A 64 4.82 -20.48 0.85
C ALA A 64 4.33 -21.55 -0.12
N THR A 65 3.52 -22.48 0.39
CA THR A 65 2.78 -23.45 -0.42
C THR A 65 1.42 -22.86 -0.84
N ILE A 66 0.75 -23.54 -1.77
CA ILE A 66 -0.63 -23.17 -2.17
C ILE A 66 -1.56 -23.28 -0.95
N GLU A 67 -1.38 -24.29 -0.12
CA GLU A 67 -2.13 -24.54 1.10
C GLU A 67 -1.98 -23.39 2.10
N ASP A 68 -0.74 -22.93 2.34
CA ASP A 68 -0.47 -21.81 3.24
C ASP A 68 -1.19 -20.53 2.79
N LEU A 69 -1.14 -20.24 1.49
CA LEU A 69 -1.77 -19.04 0.95
C LEU A 69 -3.29 -19.14 0.90
N THR A 70 -3.85 -20.30 0.61
CA THR A 70 -5.31 -20.51 0.60
C THR A 70 -5.92 -20.55 1.99
N ALA A 71 -5.13 -20.79 3.04
CA ALA A 71 -5.59 -20.68 4.42
C ALA A 71 -5.86 -19.21 4.84
N ILE A 72 -5.37 -18.24 4.07
CA ILE A 72 -5.60 -16.81 4.31
C ILE A 72 -7.00 -16.45 3.78
N ASP A 73 -7.87 -15.95 4.66
CA ASP A 73 -9.22 -15.52 4.26
C ASP A 73 -9.16 -14.44 3.17
N GLY A 74 -9.89 -14.66 2.09
CA GLY A 74 -9.89 -13.79 0.91
C GLY A 74 -8.81 -14.10 -0.14
N VAL A 75 -7.99 -15.13 0.05
CA VAL A 75 -7.02 -15.63 -0.95
C VAL A 75 -7.55 -16.91 -1.58
N GLY A 76 -8.00 -16.82 -2.82
CA GLY A 76 -8.48 -17.97 -3.58
C GLY A 76 -7.35 -18.80 -4.20
N PRO A 77 -7.62 -20.08 -4.58
CA PRO A 77 -6.63 -21.01 -5.10
C PRO A 77 -5.93 -20.48 -6.37
N GLU A 78 -6.66 -19.80 -7.25
CA GLU A 78 -6.07 -19.23 -8.48
C GLU A 78 -5.04 -18.11 -8.20
N ILE A 79 -5.20 -17.37 -7.10
CA ILE A 79 -4.24 -16.35 -6.68
C ILE A 79 -3.04 -17.03 -6.02
N ALA A 80 -3.30 -18.00 -5.13
CA ALA A 80 -2.25 -18.77 -4.48
C ALA A 80 -1.33 -19.47 -5.50
N GLU A 81 -1.90 -20.15 -6.49
CA GLU A 81 -1.16 -20.76 -7.61
C GLU A 81 -0.34 -19.70 -8.39
N SER A 82 -0.92 -18.54 -8.66
CA SER A 82 -0.21 -17.47 -9.39
C SER A 82 1.00 -16.97 -8.61
N VAL A 83 0.89 -16.82 -7.29
CA VAL A 83 1.98 -16.40 -6.41
C VAL A 83 3.06 -17.48 -6.36
N VAL A 84 2.70 -18.74 -6.05
CA VAL A 84 3.66 -19.85 -5.95
C VAL A 84 4.39 -20.06 -7.27
N ASN A 85 3.69 -20.07 -8.40
CA ASN A 85 4.29 -20.24 -9.71
C ASN A 85 5.21 -19.08 -10.09
N TRP A 86 4.88 -17.85 -9.68
CA TRP A 86 5.73 -16.70 -9.92
C TRP A 86 7.07 -16.84 -9.19
N PHE A 87 7.05 -17.20 -7.91
CA PHE A 87 8.27 -17.42 -7.12
C PHE A 87 9.02 -18.70 -7.53
N ALA A 88 8.33 -19.76 -7.92
CA ALA A 88 8.99 -20.93 -8.50
C ALA A 88 9.82 -20.58 -9.73
N ALA A 89 9.30 -19.74 -10.61
CA ALA A 89 9.99 -19.29 -11.81
C ALA A 89 11.23 -18.42 -11.51
N THR A 90 11.33 -17.77 -10.34
CA THR A 90 12.56 -17.03 -9.95
C THR A 90 13.77 -17.93 -9.75
N ARG A 91 13.54 -19.23 -9.52
CA ARG A 91 14.58 -20.26 -9.31
C ARG A 91 15.09 -20.84 -10.62
N GLU A 92 14.40 -20.61 -11.73
CA GLU A 92 14.81 -21.09 -13.05
C GLU A 92 16.02 -20.31 -13.57
N PRO A 93 17.08 -21.00 -14.05
CA PRO A 93 18.24 -20.33 -14.60
C PRO A 93 17.88 -19.47 -15.83
N GLY A 94 18.23 -18.19 -15.78
CA GLY A 94 17.99 -17.24 -16.88
C GLY A 94 16.61 -16.58 -16.86
N ASP A 95 15.73 -16.90 -15.92
CA ASP A 95 14.46 -16.18 -15.79
C ASP A 95 14.71 -14.76 -15.24
N TRP A 96 14.13 -13.77 -15.91
CA TRP A 96 14.28 -12.36 -15.56
C TRP A 96 13.72 -12.02 -14.16
N ARG A 97 12.71 -12.76 -13.70
CA ARG A 97 12.08 -12.58 -12.39
C ARG A 97 13.09 -12.80 -11.27
N GLY A 98 13.89 -13.87 -11.37
CA GLY A 98 14.95 -14.16 -10.40
C GLY A 98 16.04 -13.08 -10.39
N ALA A 99 16.44 -12.57 -11.56
CA ALA A 99 17.40 -11.49 -11.66
C ALA A 99 16.85 -10.19 -11.04
N THR A 100 15.59 -9.86 -11.32
CA THR A 100 14.91 -8.68 -10.77
C THR A 100 14.79 -8.76 -9.24
N LEU A 101 14.32 -9.90 -8.72
CA LEU A 101 14.15 -10.10 -7.28
C LEU A 101 15.48 -9.95 -6.54
N ARG A 102 16.54 -10.60 -7.03
CA ARG A 102 17.88 -10.45 -6.45
C ARG A 102 18.40 -9.01 -6.50
N ALA A 103 18.16 -8.30 -7.60
CA ALA A 103 18.57 -6.90 -7.73
C ALA A 103 17.82 -6.00 -6.72
N TRP A 104 16.52 -6.25 -6.49
CA TRP A 104 15.74 -5.52 -5.50
C TRP A 104 16.19 -5.82 -4.08
N GLN A 105 16.41 -7.10 -3.75
CA GLN A 105 16.94 -7.50 -2.44
C GLN A 105 18.34 -6.89 -2.19
N ALA A 106 19.22 -6.91 -3.19
CA ALA A 106 20.54 -6.26 -3.09
C ALA A 106 20.46 -4.73 -2.93
N ALA A 107 19.38 -4.11 -3.43
CA ALA A 107 19.10 -2.69 -3.24
C ALA A 107 18.41 -2.38 -1.89
N GLY A 108 18.09 -3.39 -1.07
CA GLY A 108 17.41 -3.25 0.21
C GLY A 108 15.88 -3.19 0.12
N VAL A 109 15.28 -3.52 -1.03
CA VAL A 109 13.82 -3.54 -1.18
C VAL A 109 13.26 -4.84 -0.60
N GLY A 110 12.29 -4.72 0.31
CA GLY A 110 11.61 -5.88 0.92
C GLY A 110 12.47 -6.68 1.90
N VAL A 111 13.62 -6.16 2.32
CA VAL A 111 14.52 -6.79 3.32
C VAL A 111 14.09 -6.44 4.74
N ASP A 112 13.48 -5.28 4.91
CA ASP A 112 12.87 -4.95 6.18
C ASP A 112 11.72 -5.95 6.38
N GLU A 113 11.89 -6.84 7.35
CA GLU A 113 10.77 -7.59 7.89
C GLU A 113 9.64 -6.58 8.00
N ALA A 114 8.48 -6.89 7.42
CA ALA A 114 7.35 -6.03 7.63
C ALA A 114 7.27 -5.82 9.14
N GLU A 115 7.81 -4.70 9.63
CA GLU A 115 7.11 -4.12 10.74
C GLU A 115 5.69 -4.06 10.19
N THR A 116 4.92 -5.06 10.54
CA THR A 116 3.49 -4.90 10.57
C THR A 116 3.35 -3.65 11.42
N SER A 117 3.39 -2.50 10.75
CA SER A 117 2.83 -1.31 11.34
C SER A 117 1.36 -1.68 11.50
N SER A 118 1.11 -2.43 12.56
CA SER A 118 -0.21 -2.64 13.09
C SER A 118 -0.63 -1.28 13.61
N LEU A 119 -0.86 -0.37 12.64
CA LEU A 119 -1.51 0.87 12.96
C LEU A 119 -2.76 0.47 13.73
N PRO A 120 -3.03 1.12 14.85
CA PRO A 120 -4.19 0.79 15.65
C PRO A 120 -5.40 0.66 14.73
N GLN A 121 -6.12 -0.46 14.83
CA GLN A 121 -7.27 -0.77 13.96
C GLN A 121 -8.48 0.10 14.35
N THR A 122 -8.25 1.40 14.38
CA THR A 122 -9.18 2.44 14.84
C THR A 122 -10.47 2.47 14.03
N LEU A 123 -10.42 2.01 12.79
CA LEU A 123 -11.56 1.99 11.86
C LEU A 123 -12.13 0.59 11.61
N ALA A 124 -11.79 -0.40 12.45
CA ALA A 124 -12.30 -1.75 12.28
C ALA A 124 -13.85 -1.77 12.19
N GLY A 125 -14.38 -2.36 11.11
CA GLY A 125 -15.80 -2.43 10.84
C GLY A 125 -16.47 -1.14 10.36
N LYS A 126 -15.76 -0.02 10.24
CA LYS A 126 -16.28 1.26 9.74
C LYS A 126 -16.16 1.38 8.23
N THR A 127 -17.18 1.95 7.62
CA THR A 127 -17.18 2.28 6.18
C THR A 127 -17.06 3.79 6.01
N VAL A 128 -16.01 4.25 5.36
CA VAL A 128 -15.70 5.67 5.15
C VAL A 128 -15.69 5.99 3.66
N VAL A 129 -16.31 7.11 3.30
CA VAL A 129 -16.29 7.65 1.93
C VAL A 129 -15.50 8.95 1.94
N VAL A 130 -14.59 9.11 0.99
CA VAL A 130 -13.86 10.37 0.80
C VAL A 130 -14.36 11.06 -0.46
N THR A 131 -14.63 12.37 -0.38
CA THR A 131 -15.10 13.19 -1.50
C THR A 131 -14.45 14.57 -1.47
N GLY A 132 -14.23 15.15 -2.65
CA GLY A 132 -13.48 16.40 -2.78
C GLY A 132 -11.97 16.18 -2.78
N SER A 133 -11.23 17.29 -2.76
CA SER A 133 -9.76 17.32 -2.68
C SER A 133 -9.33 17.64 -1.26
N LEU A 134 -8.50 16.80 -0.69
CA LEU A 134 -7.85 17.01 0.61
C LEU A 134 -6.48 17.64 0.37
N GLU A 135 -5.97 18.40 1.33
CA GLU A 135 -4.65 19.06 1.23
C GLU A 135 -3.51 18.10 1.56
N GLY A 136 -3.64 17.33 2.63
CA GLY A 136 -2.64 16.37 3.09
C GLY A 136 -2.78 14.95 2.53
N TYR A 137 -3.85 14.67 1.77
CA TYR A 137 -4.10 13.34 1.21
C TYR A 137 -4.48 13.39 -0.25
N SER A 138 -3.84 12.56 -1.07
CA SER A 138 -4.40 12.21 -2.37
C SER A 138 -5.64 11.32 -2.18
N ARG A 139 -6.45 11.18 -3.22
CA ARG A 139 -7.64 10.30 -3.16
C ARG A 139 -7.27 8.84 -2.82
N ASP A 140 -6.13 8.38 -3.28
CA ASP A 140 -5.69 7.01 -3.07
C ASP A 140 -5.01 6.86 -1.72
N SER A 141 -4.18 7.82 -1.26
CA SER A 141 -3.59 7.77 0.07
C SER A 141 -4.62 7.88 1.19
N ALA A 142 -5.71 8.63 1.00
CA ALA A 142 -6.82 8.66 1.96
C ALA A 142 -7.53 7.30 2.08
N LYS A 143 -7.76 6.62 0.95
CA LYS A 143 -8.32 5.25 0.97
C LYS A 143 -7.38 4.26 1.66
N GLU A 144 -6.09 4.35 1.36
CA GLU A 144 -5.06 3.52 1.99
C GLU A 144 -5.06 3.71 3.50
N ALA A 145 -5.04 4.95 3.99
CA ALA A 145 -5.07 5.26 5.41
C ALA A 145 -6.29 4.67 6.14
N ILE A 146 -7.46 4.60 5.47
CA ILE A 146 -8.66 3.95 5.99
C ILE A 146 -8.47 2.43 6.09
N ILE A 147 -7.95 1.81 5.02
CA ILE A 147 -7.79 0.35 4.94
C ILE A 147 -6.72 -0.13 5.93
N GLU A 148 -5.62 0.57 6.06
CA GLU A 148 -4.53 0.28 6.99
C GLU A 148 -4.98 0.27 8.46
N ARG A 149 -6.09 0.97 8.76
CA ARG A 149 -6.71 1.00 10.09
C ARG A 149 -7.94 0.10 10.23
N GLY A 150 -8.07 -0.89 9.32
CA GLY A 150 -9.15 -1.87 9.35
C GLY A 150 -10.50 -1.37 8.85
N GLY A 151 -10.56 -0.15 8.29
CA GLY A 151 -11.77 0.43 7.73
C GLY A 151 -12.01 0.01 6.27
N LYS A 152 -13.24 0.19 5.82
CA LYS A 152 -13.64 0.00 4.42
C LYS A 152 -13.74 1.35 3.71
N ALA A 153 -12.87 1.61 2.73
CA ALA A 153 -12.97 2.78 1.86
C ALA A 153 -14.00 2.53 0.76
N ALA A 154 -15.13 3.22 0.80
CA ALA A 154 -16.19 3.05 -0.19
C ALA A 154 -16.19 4.17 -1.24
N GLY A 155 -16.52 3.81 -2.48
CA GLY A 155 -16.61 4.75 -3.61
C GLY A 155 -17.90 5.56 -3.66
N SER A 156 -18.95 5.15 -2.94
CA SER A 156 -20.28 5.77 -2.94
C SER A 156 -20.90 5.76 -1.56
N VAL A 157 -21.73 6.77 -1.30
CA VAL A 157 -22.50 6.92 -0.05
C VAL A 157 -23.70 5.95 -0.06
N SER A 158 -23.81 5.13 0.98
CA SER A 158 -24.88 4.15 1.17
C SER A 158 -25.38 4.15 2.62
N LYS A 159 -26.42 3.37 2.92
CA LYS A 159 -26.90 3.17 4.31
C LYS A 159 -25.87 2.51 5.25
N LYS A 160 -24.81 1.90 4.67
CA LYS A 160 -23.71 1.26 5.42
C LYS A 160 -22.51 2.20 5.60
N THR A 161 -22.62 3.46 5.19
CA THR A 161 -21.54 4.45 5.34
C THR A 161 -21.61 5.07 6.74
N ASP A 162 -20.53 4.96 7.50
CA ASP A 162 -20.42 5.51 8.85
C ASP A 162 -19.96 6.97 8.84
N TYR A 163 -19.04 7.31 7.94
CA TYR A 163 -18.48 8.66 7.82
C TYR A 163 -18.26 9.07 6.38
N VAL A 164 -18.39 10.38 6.11
CA VAL A 164 -18.03 10.98 4.83
C VAL A 164 -17.02 12.09 5.07
N VAL A 165 -15.81 11.93 4.56
CA VAL A 165 -14.76 12.95 4.62
C VAL A 165 -14.94 13.91 3.46
N ILE A 166 -15.00 15.20 3.76
CA ILE A 166 -15.27 16.27 2.79
C ILE A 166 -14.04 17.16 2.66
N GLY A 167 -13.47 17.16 1.45
CA GLY A 167 -12.45 18.12 1.03
C GLY A 167 -13.03 19.25 0.18
N ALA A 168 -12.13 20.07 -0.36
CA ALA A 168 -12.51 21.13 -1.27
C ALA A 168 -13.25 20.59 -2.51
N ASN A 169 -14.25 21.33 -3.01
CA ASN A 169 -15.06 20.93 -4.14
C ASN A 169 -15.76 19.57 -3.98
N ALA A 170 -16.24 19.28 -2.79
CA ALA A 170 -17.05 18.09 -2.52
C ALA A 170 -18.33 18.13 -3.38
N GLY A 171 -18.46 17.14 -4.28
CA GLY A 171 -19.58 17.06 -5.21
C GLY A 171 -20.82 16.39 -4.60
N SER A 172 -21.63 15.75 -5.45
CA SER A 172 -22.92 15.11 -5.11
C SER A 172 -22.87 14.10 -3.94
N LYS A 173 -21.71 13.60 -3.55
CA LYS A 173 -21.58 12.69 -2.40
C LYS A 173 -21.79 13.40 -1.06
N ALA A 174 -21.41 14.67 -0.94
CA ALA A 174 -21.66 15.48 0.26
C ALA A 174 -23.17 15.69 0.44
N ALA A 175 -23.89 16.09 -0.61
CA ALA A 175 -25.36 16.24 -0.57
C ALA A 175 -26.06 14.93 -0.17
N LYS A 176 -25.60 13.78 -0.68
CA LYS A 176 -26.14 12.47 -0.30
C LYS A 176 -25.84 12.08 1.14
N ALA A 177 -24.72 12.54 1.69
CA ALA A 177 -24.39 12.30 3.10
C ALA A 177 -25.32 13.11 4.00
N GLU A 178 -25.53 14.37 3.67
CA GLU A 178 -26.44 15.29 4.37
C GLU A 178 -27.89 14.77 4.35
N GLU A 179 -28.40 14.40 3.16
CA GLU A 179 -29.74 13.81 2.98
C GLU A 179 -29.95 12.54 3.86
N ARG A 180 -28.89 11.80 4.11
CA ARG A 180 -28.94 10.56 4.89
C ARG A 180 -28.56 10.72 6.34
N GLY A 181 -28.24 11.92 6.78
CA GLY A 181 -27.81 12.21 8.16
C GLY A 181 -26.50 11.53 8.54
N ILE A 182 -25.61 11.26 7.56
CA ILE A 182 -24.32 10.61 7.82
C ILE A 182 -23.32 11.68 8.28
N PRO A 183 -22.57 11.45 9.38
CA PRO A 183 -21.57 12.39 9.86
C PRO A 183 -20.56 12.77 8.78
N MET A 184 -20.42 14.07 8.55
CA MET A 184 -19.48 14.65 7.61
C MET A 184 -18.27 15.20 8.36
N LEU A 185 -17.08 14.80 7.92
CA LEU A 185 -15.81 15.12 8.58
C LEU A 185 -14.96 16.05 7.73
N SER A 186 -14.37 17.05 8.35
CA SER A 186 -13.26 17.80 7.77
C SER A 186 -12.00 16.93 7.70
N GLU A 187 -11.00 17.39 6.96
CA GLU A 187 -9.69 16.71 6.90
C GLU A 187 -9.02 16.58 8.26
N THR A 188 -9.11 17.61 9.12
CA THR A 188 -8.59 17.57 10.49
C THR A 188 -9.29 16.50 11.34
N GLN A 189 -10.61 16.42 11.24
CA GLN A 189 -11.39 15.38 11.92
C GLN A 189 -11.10 13.99 11.36
N PHE A 190 -10.83 13.88 10.07
CA PHE A 190 -10.38 12.63 9.47
C PHE A 190 -9.04 12.16 10.02
N ALA A 191 -8.06 13.07 10.15
CA ALA A 191 -6.78 12.76 10.77
C ALA A 191 -6.95 12.30 12.24
N GLN A 192 -7.83 12.95 13.01
CA GLN A 192 -8.17 12.54 14.36
C GLN A 192 -8.83 11.16 14.38
N LEU A 193 -9.81 10.91 13.52
CA LEU A 193 -10.48 9.62 13.39
C LEU A 193 -9.50 8.49 13.05
N LEU A 194 -8.54 8.74 12.17
CA LEU A 194 -7.47 7.80 11.85
C LEU A 194 -6.58 7.49 13.07
N ALA A 195 -6.33 8.47 13.92
CA ALA A 195 -5.47 8.32 15.10
C ALA A 195 -6.18 7.62 16.26
N THR A 196 -7.44 7.97 16.53
CA THR A 196 -8.14 7.60 17.77
C THR A 196 -9.33 6.67 17.58
N GLY A 197 -9.88 6.56 16.36
CA GLY A 197 -11.12 5.84 16.07
C GLY A 197 -12.41 6.57 16.47
N THR A 198 -12.28 7.76 17.03
CA THR A 198 -13.39 8.61 17.48
C THR A 198 -13.20 10.06 17.00
N ILE A 199 -14.29 10.83 16.98
CA ILE A 199 -14.30 12.24 16.53
C ILE A 199 -14.51 13.13 17.74
#